data_5d8a2c5ec065bf9236b0c236b28037b0
#
_entry.id   5d8a2c5ec065bf9236b0c236b28037b0
#
_cell.length_a   1.000
_cell.length_b   1.000
_cell.length_c   1.000
_cell.angle_alpha   90.00
_cell.angle_beta   90.00
_cell.angle_gamma   90.00
#
_symmetry.space_group_name_H-M   'P 1'
#
loop_
_entity.id
_entity.type
_entity.pdbx_description
1 polymer ?
#
loop_
_entity_poly.entity_id
_entity_poly.type
_entity_poly.pdbx_seq_one_letter_code
_entity_poly.pdbx_strand_id
1 'polypeptide(L)'
;MSVMATQFRCIIHGSFSKHFDEIRRAVEVFRSAGIEVLAPKDGELKPGPDGFALFDDEIGQDPRLVELLYLHNLKRLGRNGFSYFVNPDGYIGASASYELGIAQLTNVQCFFSHKLSDHPAYTHHRSVRSADALADYIMSKRSLPPSYVKSNEKHIHKLWEDLMVPGSIVATGAIIEHQTRSSSSEKEVLLVKTHKWGHRYSIVGGKVRRNERLDSALLREVMEETKLKGAVGRHICTFDQIKGSGYYRGGVQHIFVDHVVLVESKAVELNHEAQDYLWVRPSDALAELDIEPNARTTLELYLGQLLVRSP
;
A
#
# COMPACT_ATOMS: atom_id res chain seq x y z
N MET A 1 29.72 9.56 7.67
CA MET A 1 28.52 9.24 6.88
C MET A 1 27.68 10.51 6.83
N SER A 2 27.61 11.19 5.68
CA SER A 2 26.73 12.34 5.49
C SER A 2 25.29 11.88 5.57
N VAL A 3 24.54 12.34 6.57
CA VAL A 3 23.09 12.14 6.63
C VAL A 3 22.53 12.89 5.43
N MET A 4 22.11 12.16 4.38
CA MET A 4 21.38 12.79 3.28
C MET A 4 20.19 13.56 3.89
N ALA A 5 20.20 14.87 3.68
CA ALA A 5 19.10 15.72 4.16
C ALA A 5 17.79 15.20 3.57
N THR A 6 16.80 14.98 4.41
CA THR A 6 15.47 14.53 3.99
C THR A 6 14.87 15.57 3.05
N GLN A 7 14.81 15.25 1.76
CA GLN A 7 14.24 16.15 0.75
C GLN A 7 12.72 15.98 0.71
N PHE A 8 11.99 17.06 0.90
CA PHE A 8 10.54 17.08 0.73
C PHE A 8 10.19 17.52 -0.70
N ARG A 9 9.11 16.97 -1.23
CA ARG A 9 8.63 17.24 -2.59
C ARG A 9 7.14 17.46 -2.59
N CYS A 10 6.65 18.33 -3.45
CA CYS A 10 5.21 18.51 -3.61
C CYS A 10 4.79 18.68 -5.07
N ILE A 11 3.51 18.42 -5.30
CA ILE A 11 2.78 18.83 -6.48
C ILE A 11 1.66 19.74 -6.01
N ILE A 12 1.47 20.87 -6.69
CA ILE A 12 0.44 21.85 -6.35
C ILE A 12 -0.65 21.78 -7.39
N HIS A 13 -1.85 21.51 -6.96
CA HIS A 13 -3.06 21.34 -7.76
C HIS A 13 -4.03 22.50 -7.55
N GLY A 14 -4.93 22.73 -8.49
CA GLY A 14 -5.96 23.74 -8.38
C GLY A 14 -6.54 24.13 -9.74
N SER A 15 -7.49 25.04 -9.73
CA SER A 15 -8.03 25.59 -10.99
C SER A 15 -7.10 26.67 -11.53
N PHE A 16 -6.25 26.33 -12.48
CA PHE A 16 -5.31 27.26 -13.10
C PHE A 16 -6.00 28.44 -13.79
N SER A 17 -7.19 28.24 -14.33
CA SER A 17 -7.96 29.31 -14.95
C SER A 17 -8.60 30.28 -13.97
N LYS A 18 -8.79 29.88 -12.70
CA LYS A 18 -9.47 30.71 -11.69
C LYS A 18 -8.56 31.21 -10.58
N HIS A 19 -7.57 30.39 -10.17
CA HIS A 19 -6.78 30.62 -8.95
C HIS A 19 -5.28 30.57 -9.21
N PHE A 20 -4.86 31.08 -10.38
CA PHE A 20 -3.45 30.99 -10.78
C PHE A 20 -2.51 31.77 -9.84
N ASP A 21 -2.93 32.94 -9.39
CA ASP A 21 -2.11 33.76 -8.49
C ASP A 21 -1.91 33.08 -7.13
N GLU A 22 -2.95 32.46 -6.61
CA GLU A 22 -2.87 31.68 -5.36
C GLU A 22 -2.00 30.42 -5.52
N ILE A 23 -2.06 29.79 -6.70
CA ILE A 23 -1.19 28.66 -7.04
C ILE A 23 0.27 29.11 -7.09
N ARG A 24 0.57 30.21 -7.80
CA ARG A 24 1.92 30.78 -7.85
C ARG A 24 2.46 31.12 -6.45
N ARG A 25 1.63 31.76 -5.62
CA ARG A 25 2.00 32.07 -4.25
C ARG A 25 2.34 30.80 -3.45
N ALA A 26 1.56 29.74 -3.58
CA ALA A 26 1.85 28.47 -2.91
C ALA A 26 3.17 27.85 -3.41
N VAL A 27 3.47 27.95 -4.72
CA VAL A 27 4.76 27.53 -5.31
C VAL A 27 5.92 28.28 -4.65
N GLU A 28 5.81 29.61 -4.58
CA GLU A 28 6.84 30.48 -3.97
C GLU A 28 7.08 30.14 -2.50
N VAL A 29 6.01 29.92 -1.73
CA VAL A 29 6.08 29.53 -0.32
C VAL A 29 6.85 28.24 -0.12
N PHE A 30 6.48 27.18 -0.85
CA PHE A 30 7.13 25.88 -0.69
C PHE A 30 8.59 25.91 -1.17
N ARG A 31 8.89 26.56 -2.28
CA ARG A 31 10.27 26.71 -2.77
C ARG A 31 11.13 27.51 -1.80
N SER A 32 10.64 28.63 -1.28
CA SER A 32 11.36 29.44 -0.30
C SER A 32 11.64 28.66 1.00
N ALA A 33 10.79 27.73 1.35
CA ALA A 33 11.01 26.79 2.46
C ALA A 33 11.96 25.63 2.12
N GLY A 34 12.50 25.53 0.89
CA GLY A 34 13.39 24.45 0.47
C GLY A 34 12.66 23.14 0.12
N ILE A 35 11.36 23.20 -0.15
CA ILE A 35 10.57 22.06 -0.63
C ILE A 35 10.58 22.08 -2.15
N GLU A 36 10.96 20.94 -2.77
CA GLU A 36 10.99 20.83 -4.23
C GLU A 36 9.57 20.74 -4.79
N VAL A 37 9.17 21.71 -5.62
CA VAL A 37 7.89 21.71 -6.32
C VAL A 37 8.08 21.04 -7.68
N LEU A 38 7.52 19.84 -7.84
CA LEU A 38 7.63 19.06 -9.07
C LEU A 38 6.68 19.53 -10.17
N ALA A 39 5.55 20.11 -9.78
CA ALA A 39 4.55 20.73 -10.65
C ALA A 39 3.71 21.73 -9.83
N PRO A 40 3.19 22.82 -10.42
CA PRO A 40 3.43 23.21 -11.81
C PRO A 40 4.88 23.67 -12.05
N LYS A 41 5.26 23.67 -13.33
CA LYS A 41 6.49 24.34 -13.76
C LYS A 41 6.34 25.86 -13.73
N ASP A 42 7.44 26.57 -13.88
CA ASP A 42 7.40 28.02 -14.06
C ASP A 42 6.96 28.38 -15.48
N GLY A 43 6.23 29.47 -15.64
CA GLY A 43 5.81 29.97 -16.92
C GLY A 43 4.53 30.82 -16.85
N GLU A 44 4.21 31.42 -17.97
CA GLU A 44 2.94 32.11 -18.17
C GLU A 44 1.88 31.15 -18.68
N LEU A 45 0.66 31.30 -18.18
CA LEU A 45 -0.49 30.54 -18.66
C LEU A 45 -1.17 31.23 -19.82
N LYS A 46 -1.56 30.45 -20.81
CA LYS A 46 -2.39 30.89 -21.93
C LYS A 46 -3.69 30.10 -21.98
N PRO A 47 -4.77 30.71 -22.48
CA PRO A 47 -6.00 29.97 -22.71
C PRO A 47 -5.78 28.85 -23.74
N GLY A 48 -6.13 27.63 -23.38
CA GLY A 48 -6.17 26.49 -24.26
C GLY A 48 -7.59 26.11 -24.64
N PRO A 49 -7.77 24.97 -25.34
CA PRO A 49 -9.08 24.46 -25.72
C PRO A 49 -10.00 24.23 -24.52
N ASP A 50 -11.29 24.49 -24.68
CA ASP A 50 -12.34 24.20 -23.69
C ASP A 50 -12.10 24.80 -22.29
N GLY A 51 -11.37 25.93 -22.23
CA GLY A 51 -11.03 26.61 -20.97
C GLY A 51 -9.89 25.94 -20.20
N PHE A 52 -9.19 24.97 -20.79
CA PHE A 52 -7.98 24.40 -20.24
C PHE A 52 -6.85 25.42 -20.31
N ALA A 53 -6.09 25.59 -19.22
CA ALA A 53 -4.98 26.53 -19.19
C ALA A 53 -3.67 25.77 -19.48
N LEU A 54 -2.87 26.29 -20.41
CA LEU A 54 -1.63 25.67 -20.89
C LEU A 54 -0.44 26.62 -20.67
N PHE A 55 0.72 26.09 -20.38
CA PHE A 55 1.97 26.82 -20.47
C PHE A 55 2.41 26.98 -21.93
N ASP A 56 3.28 27.95 -22.21
CA ASP A 56 3.72 28.27 -23.58
C ASP A 56 4.23 27.06 -24.37
N ASP A 57 4.99 26.18 -23.74
CA ASP A 57 5.56 24.98 -24.34
C ASP A 57 4.56 23.81 -24.48
N GLU A 58 3.35 23.98 -23.97
CA GLU A 58 2.25 23.01 -24.05
C GLU A 58 1.23 23.37 -25.14
N ILE A 59 1.36 24.57 -25.71
CA ILE A 59 0.46 25.04 -26.77
C ILE A 59 0.54 24.10 -27.98
N GLY A 60 -0.63 23.64 -28.41
CA GLY A 60 -0.74 22.66 -29.50
C GLY A 60 -0.58 21.20 -29.10
N GLN A 61 -0.30 20.91 -27.83
CA GLN A 61 -0.34 19.54 -27.32
C GLN A 61 -1.79 19.11 -26.99
N ASP A 62 -2.03 17.80 -27.01
CA ASP A 62 -3.29 17.23 -26.52
C ASP A 62 -3.42 17.50 -25.01
N PRO A 63 -4.49 18.18 -24.53
CA PRO A 63 -4.69 18.44 -23.11
C PRO A 63 -4.64 17.20 -22.23
N ARG A 64 -5.05 16.04 -22.75
CA ARG A 64 -4.96 14.76 -22.02
C ARG A 64 -3.51 14.31 -21.81
N LEU A 65 -2.64 14.57 -22.77
CA LEU A 65 -1.21 14.29 -22.62
C LEU A 65 -0.58 15.19 -21.56
N VAL A 66 -0.89 16.48 -21.59
CA VAL A 66 -0.45 17.46 -20.58
C VAL A 66 -0.87 17.02 -19.19
N GLU A 67 -2.14 16.66 -19.01
CA GLU A 67 -2.69 16.14 -17.75
C GLU A 67 -1.96 14.88 -17.27
N LEU A 68 -1.73 13.90 -18.15
CA LEU A 68 -1.03 12.67 -17.82
C LEU A 68 0.44 12.91 -17.43
N LEU A 69 1.12 13.83 -18.13
CA LEU A 69 2.50 14.22 -17.78
C LEU A 69 2.55 14.92 -16.41
N TYR A 70 1.56 15.75 -16.11
CA TYR A 70 1.39 16.37 -14.80
C TYR A 70 1.22 15.31 -13.71
N LEU A 71 0.30 14.38 -13.89
CA LEU A 71 0.04 13.26 -12.98
C LEU A 71 1.23 12.31 -12.83
N HIS A 72 2.07 12.18 -13.88
CA HIS A 72 3.26 11.35 -13.80
C HIS A 72 4.23 11.79 -12.69
N ASN A 73 4.20 13.08 -12.31
CA ASN A 73 5.00 13.58 -11.19
C ASN A 73 4.61 12.95 -9.84
N LEU A 74 3.38 12.41 -9.68
CA LEU A 74 3.00 11.68 -8.46
C LEU A 74 3.95 10.52 -8.15
N LYS A 75 4.51 9.86 -9.19
CA LYS A 75 5.51 8.79 -9.02
C LYS A 75 6.85 9.29 -8.49
N ARG A 76 7.16 10.58 -8.69
CA ARG A 76 8.43 11.21 -8.30
C ARG A 76 8.40 11.77 -6.87
N LEU A 77 7.23 11.86 -6.24
CA LEU A 77 7.08 12.42 -4.89
C LEU A 77 7.90 11.67 -3.84
N GLY A 78 7.97 10.34 -3.93
CA GLY A 78 8.67 9.52 -2.94
C GLY A 78 7.99 9.51 -1.57
N ARG A 79 8.71 9.01 -0.54
CA ARG A 79 8.16 8.83 0.82
C ARG A 79 7.78 10.13 1.52
N ASN A 80 8.50 11.22 1.25
CA ASN A 80 8.31 12.52 1.88
C ASN A 80 7.59 13.51 0.95
N GLY A 81 6.86 12.97 -0.02
CA GLY A 81 6.12 13.76 -0.98
C GLY A 81 4.65 13.92 -0.62
N PHE A 82 4.04 15.01 -1.08
CA PHE A 82 2.63 15.30 -0.85
C PHE A 82 2.03 16.08 -2.03
N SER A 83 0.70 16.04 -2.12
CA SER A 83 -0.09 16.89 -3.01
C SER A 83 -0.72 18.02 -2.20
N TYR A 84 -0.65 19.24 -2.73
CA TYR A 84 -1.26 20.42 -2.14
C TYR A 84 -2.29 21.02 -3.07
N PHE A 85 -3.54 21.12 -2.62
CA PHE A 85 -4.67 21.62 -3.40
C PHE A 85 -4.97 23.06 -3.00
N VAL A 86 -4.78 23.98 -3.96
CA VAL A 86 -5.17 25.39 -3.84
C VAL A 86 -6.63 25.49 -4.25
N ASN A 87 -7.49 25.68 -3.27
CA ASN A 87 -8.94 25.62 -3.45
C ASN A 87 -9.66 26.73 -2.65
N PRO A 88 -9.44 28.01 -3.01
CA PRO A 88 -10.17 29.12 -2.41
C PRO A 88 -11.67 28.87 -2.46
N ASP A 89 -12.39 29.27 -1.40
CA ASP A 89 -13.83 29.06 -1.23
C ASP A 89 -14.30 27.58 -1.30
N GLY A 90 -13.35 26.66 -1.20
CA GLY A 90 -13.61 25.23 -1.31
C GLY A 90 -13.75 24.68 -2.72
N TYR A 91 -13.60 25.50 -3.76
CA TYR A 91 -13.71 25.11 -5.16
C TYR A 91 -12.41 24.45 -5.65
N ILE A 92 -12.50 23.28 -6.26
CA ILE A 92 -11.34 22.54 -6.77
C ILE A 92 -11.29 22.48 -8.31
N GLY A 93 -12.44 22.47 -8.99
CA GLY A 93 -12.52 22.36 -10.46
C GLY A 93 -12.37 20.94 -11.00
N ALA A 94 -12.64 20.76 -12.31
CA ALA A 94 -12.71 19.43 -12.93
C ALA A 94 -11.37 18.70 -12.97
N SER A 95 -10.30 19.33 -13.49
CA SER A 95 -8.96 18.71 -13.58
C SER A 95 -8.42 18.38 -12.20
N ALA A 96 -8.45 19.33 -11.26
CA ALA A 96 -7.95 19.07 -9.92
C ALA A 96 -8.80 18.04 -9.13
N SER A 97 -10.08 17.86 -9.47
CA SER A 97 -10.91 16.77 -8.94
C SER A 97 -10.44 15.41 -9.46
N TYR A 98 -10.09 15.32 -10.74
CA TYR A 98 -9.51 14.11 -11.32
C TYR A 98 -8.13 13.79 -10.71
N GLU A 99 -7.26 14.80 -10.59
CA GLU A 99 -5.94 14.71 -9.95
C GLU A 99 -6.05 14.25 -8.48
N LEU A 100 -7.04 14.77 -7.73
CA LEU A 100 -7.31 14.36 -6.35
C LEU A 100 -7.67 12.86 -6.27
N GLY A 101 -8.54 12.40 -7.16
CA GLY A 101 -8.89 10.99 -7.25
C GLY A 101 -7.65 10.11 -7.46
N ILE A 102 -6.79 10.48 -8.40
CA ILE A 102 -5.54 9.74 -8.68
C ILE A 102 -4.56 9.81 -7.51
N ALA A 103 -4.38 10.98 -6.88
CA ALA A 103 -3.50 11.14 -5.71
C ALA A 103 -3.96 10.25 -4.54
N GLN A 104 -5.27 10.20 -4.26
CA GLN A 104 -5.84 9.32 -3.25
C GLN A 104 -5.64 7.85 -3.59
N LEU A 105 -5.91 7.44 -4.85
CA LEU A 105 -5.69 6.07 -5.33
C LEU A 105 -4.22 5.63 -5.21
N THR A 106 -3.29 6.54 -5.43
CA THR A 106 -1.86 6.27 -5.30
C THR A 106 -1.33 6.46 -3.88
N ASN A 107 -2.22 6.66 -2.91
CA ASN A 107 -1.91 6.84 -1.49
C ASN A 107 -0.93 8.01 -1.22
N VAL A 108 -1.04 9.07 -2.02
CA VAL A 108 -0.31 10.32 -1.79
C VAL A 108 -1.06 11.13 -0.74
N GLN A 109 -0.31 11.64 0.24
CA GLN A 109 -0.89 12.50 1.27
C GLN A 109 -1.32 13.84 0.66
N CYS A 110 -2.60 14.19 0.82
CA CYS A 110 -3.20 15.39 0.25
C CYS A 110 -3.49 16.44 1.33
N PHE A 111 -3.10 17.68 1.06
CA PHE A 111 -3.43 18.86 1.87
C PHE A 111 -4.21 19.86 1.02
N PHE A 112 -5.02 20.70 1.69
CA PHE A 112 -5.93 21.63 1.04
C PHE A 112 -5.77 23.01 1.67
N SER A 113 -5.83 24.06 0.86
CA SER A 113 -5.83 25.44 1.39
C SER A 113 -7.13 25.73 2.16
N HIS A 114 -8.26 25.19 1.70
CA HIS A 114 -9.57 25.32 2.32
C HIS A 114 -10.31 23.98 2.34
N LYS A 115 -11.36 23.86 3.13
CA LYS A 115 -12.24 22.68 3.12
C LYS A 115 -12.95 22.59 1.76
N LEU A 116 -13.00 21.39 1.17
CA LEU A 116 -13.74 21.17 -0.06
C LEU A 116 -15.25 21.42 0.16
N SER A 117 -15.89 22.12 -0.75
CA SER A 117 -17.33 22.41 -0.71
C SER A 117 -18.13 21.79 -1.86
N ASP A 118 -17.48 21.60 -3.02
CA ASP A 118 -18.10 21.14 -4.27
C ASP A 118 -17.64 19.72 -4.68
N HIS A 119 -17.05 18.97 -3.78
CA HIS A 119 -16.49 17.67 -4.08
C HIS A 119 -16.93 16.62 -3.05
N PRO A 120 -17.29 15.38 -3.45
CA PRO A 120 -17.73 14.33 -2.55
C PRO A 120 -16.62 13.78 -1.64
N ALA A 121 -15.34 14.05 -1.96
CA ALA A 121 -14.24 13.61 -1.11
C ALA A 121 -14.27 14.29 0.24
N TYR A 122 -14.20 13.50 1.30
CA TYR A 122 -14.15 14.02 2.66
C TYR A 122 -12.78 14.65 2.94
N THR A 123 -12.80 15.90 3.40
CA THR A 123 -11.60 16.63 3.81
C THR A 123 -11.54 16.71 5.33
N HIS A 124 -10.56 16.04 5.93
CA HIS A 124 -10.36 16.14 7.37
C HIS A 124 -9.78 17.52 7.73
N HIS A 125 -10.24 18.14 8.83
CA HIS A 125 -9.79 19.48 9.24
C HIS A 125 -8.25 19.60 9.42
N ARG A 126 -7.55 18.49 9.78
CA ARG A 126 -6.09 18.48 9.89
C ARG A 126 -5.35 18.50 8.56
N SER A 127 -6.04 18.16 7.47
CA SER A 127 -5.50 18.26 6.11
C SER A 127 -5.71 19.65 5.51
N VAL A 128 -6.48 20.50 6.16
CA VAL A 128 -6.70 21.90 5.72
C VAL A 128 -5.67 22.79 6.40
N ARG A 129 -4.74 23.33 5.61
CA ARG A 129 -3.65 24.21 6.07
C ARG A 129 -3.28 25.19 4.97
N SER A 130 -2.98 26.43 5.34
CA SER A 130 -2.32 27.35 4.40
C SER A 130 -0.95 26.81 3.97
N ALA A 131 -0.44 27.24 2.82
CA ALA A 131 0.88 26.84 2.34
C ALA A 131 1.97 27.18 3.35
N ASP A 132 1.92 28.40 3.92
CA ASP A 132 2.86 28.87 4.95
C ASP A 132 2.84 27.95 6.19
N ALA A 133 1.66 27.68 6.75
CA ALA A 133 1.52 26.85 7.94
C ALA A 133 1.97 25.39 7.70
N LEU A 134 1.79 24.88 6.48
CA LEU A 134 2.26 23.54 6.11
C LEU A 134 3.79 23.53 5.95
N ALA A 135 4.35 24.51 5.27
CA ALA A 135 5.78 24.65 5.07
C ALA A 135 6.51 24.79 6.43
N ASP A 136 6.02 25.66 7.31
CA ASP A 136 6.56 25.86 8.66
C ASP A 136 6.53 24.56 9.49
N TYR A 137 5.42 23.81 9.42
CA TYR A 137 5.33 22.53 10.10
C TYR A 137 6.39 21.54 9.59
N ILE A 138 6.49 21.38 8.25
CA ILE A 138 7.43 20.45 7.62
C ILE A 138 8.86 20.81 8.00
N MET A 139 9.22 22.09 7.93
CA MET A 139 10.58 22.54 8.21
C MET A 139 10.94 22.44 9.70
N SER A 140 9.99 22.72 10.60
CA SER A 140 10.21 22.62 12.04
C SER A 140 10.26 21.17 12.54
N LYS A 141 9.40 20.28 12.02
CA LYS A 141 9.27 18.88 12.46
C LYS A 141 10.10 17.90 11.64
N ARG A 142 10.63 18.32 10.49
CA ARG A 142 11.32 17.46 9.51
C ARG A 142 10.50 16.22 9.12
N SER A 143 9.19 16.38 9.09
CA SER A 143 8.22 15.32 8.71
C SER A 143 6.94 15.94 8.19
N LEU A 144 6.19 15.19 7.39
CA LEU A 144 4.82 15.56 7.05
C LEU A 144 3.92 15.50 8.30
N PRO A 145 2.86 16.34 8.37
CA PRO A 145 1.84 16.15 9.38
C PRO A 145 1.29 14.73 9.37
N PRO A 146 0.94 14.12 10.52
CA PRO A 146 0.37 12.79 10.55
C PRO A 146 -0.88 12.70 9.69
N SER A 147 -0.98 11.68 8.88
CA SER A 147 -2.23 11.32 8.22
C SER A 147 -3.26 10.98 9.28
N TYR A 148 -4.42 11.60 9.18
CA TYR A 148 -5.55 11.24 10.03
C TYR A 148 -6.48 10.31 9.27
N VAL A 149 -6.53 9.06 9.70
CA VAL A 149 -7.44 8.04 9.15
C VAL A 149 -8.34 7.58 10.28
N LYS A 150 -9.65 7.89 10.20
CA LYS A 150 -10.66 7.31 11.10
C LYS A 150 -10.83 5.82 10.79
N SER A 151 -11.39 5.04 11.71
CA SER A 151 -11.60 3.59 11.53
C SER A 151 -12.44 3.26 10.28
N ASN A 152 -13.45 4.08 9.97
CA ASN A 152 -14.24 3.95 8.75
C ASN A 152 -13.47 4.33 7.48
N GLU A 153 -12.46 5.25 7.56
CA GLU A 153 -11.60 5.59 6.43
C GLU A 153 -10.65 4.44 6.06
N LYS A 154 -10.23 3.63 7.04
CA LYS A 154 -9.48 2.39 6.73
C LYS A 154 -10.28 1.45 5.85
N HIS A 155 -11.59 1.35 6.08
CA HIS A 155 -12.48 0.57 5.23
C HIS A 155 -12.61 1.17 3.83
N ILE A 156 -12.72 2.50 3.74
CA ILE A 156 -12.73 3.22 2.46
C ILE A 156 -11.42 3.02 1.70
N HIS A 157 -10.26 3.14 2.36
CA HIS A 157 -8.96 2.85 1.75
C HIS A 157 -8.89 1.43 1.20
N LYS A 158 -9.37 0.45 1.96
CA LYS A 158 -9.42 -0.94 1.47
C LYS A 158 -10.27 -1.09 0.22
N LEU A 159 -11.45 -0.43 0.17
CA LEU A 159 -12.30 -0.42 -1.02
C LEU A 159 -11.62 0.25 -2.21
N TRP A 160 -10.86 1.33 -2.01
CA TRP A 160 -10.07 1.97 -3.05
C TRP A 160 -8.95 1.05 -3.57
N GLU A 161 -8.21 0.39 -2.68
CA GLU A 161 -7.22 -0.60 -3.07
C GLU A 161 -7.84 -1.75 -3.88
N ASP A 162 -9.06 -2.17 -3.54
CA ASP A 162 -9.79 -3.22 -4.25
C ASP A 162 -10.31 -2.76 -5.63
N LEU A 163 -10.54 -1.45 -5.82
CA LEU A 163 -10.92 -0.88 -7.12
C LEU A 163 -9.74 -0.74 -8.08
N MET A 164 -8.52 -0.55 -7.56
CA MET A 164 -7.33 -0.57 -8.40
C MET A 164 -7.16 -1.96 -8.98
N VAL A 165 -7.02 -2.07 -10.30
CA VAL A 165 -6.57 -3.31 -10.91
C VAL A 165 -5.09 -3.45 -10.57
N PRO A 166 -4.71 -4.28 -9.60
CA PRO A 166 -3.30 -4.46 -9.28
C PRO A 166 -2.64 -5.13 -10.48
N GLY A 167 -1.40 -4.79 -10.74
CA GLY A 167 -0.55 -5.61 -11.58
C GLY A 167 -0.49 -7.03 -10.99
N SER A 168 0.65 -7.46 -10.49
CA SER A 168 0.73 -8.70 -9.71
C SER A 168 0.46 -8.41 -8.22
N ILE A 169 -0.31 -9.28 -7.57
CA ILE A 169 -0.49 -9.27 -6.11
C ILE A 169 0.56 -10.18 -5.51
N VAL A 170 1.42 -9.66 -4.66
CA VAL A 170 2.34 -10.46 -3.87
C VAL A 170 1.68 -10.84 -2.56
N ALA A 171 1.69 -12.14 -2.26
CA ALA A 171 1.24 -12.71 -1.00
C ALA A 171 2.38 -13.52 -0.38
N THR A 172 2.39 -13.66 0.93
CA THR A 172 3.37 -14.47 1.66
C THR A 172 2.66 -15.44 2.56
N GLY A 173 3.21 -16.66 2.68
CA GLY A 173 2.68 -17.73 3.52
C GLY A 173 3.74 -18.27 4.49
N ALA A 174 3.29 -18.67 5.66
CA ALA A 174 4.11 -19.19 6.75
C ALA A 174 3.85 -20.66 7.01
N ILE A 175 4.84 -21.51 6.83
CA ILE A 175 4.93 -22.79 7.53
C ILE A 175 5.48 -22.50 8.93
N ILE A 176 4.59 -22.46 9.91
CA ILE A 176 4.96 -22.12 11.28
C ILE A 176 5.42 -23.40 12.00
N GLU A 177 6.70 -23.43 12.37
CA GLU A 177 7.32 -24.50 13.15
C GLU A 177 7.51 -24.07 14.62
N HIS A 178 7.16 -24.94 15.55
CA HIS A 178 7.56 -24.72 16.95
C HIS A 178 9.03 -25.12 17.15
N GLN A 179 9.83 -24.24 17.75
CA GLN A 179 11.21 -24.54 18.10
C GLN A 179 11.26 -25.56 19.23
N THR A 180 11.49 -26.83 18.88
CA THR A 180 11.76 -27.89 19.86
C THR A 180 13.22 -28.32 19.77
N ARG A 181 13.82 -28.63 20.91
CA ARG A 181 15.16 -29.28 20.98
C ARG A 181 15.12 -30.77 20.59
N SER A 182 13.95 -31.25 20.13
CA SER A 182 13.76 -32.65 19.77
C SER A 182 14.42 -32.97 18.43
N SER A 183 15.10 -34.12 18.39
CA SER A 183 15.72 -34.67 17.17
C SER A 183 14.78 -35.45 16.29
N SER A 184 13.46 -35.27 16.39
CA SER A 184 12.50 -35.94 15.49
C SER A 184 12.68 -35.44 14.05
N SER A 185 12.66 -36.35 13.08
CA SER A 185 12.88 -36.09 11.66
C SER A 185 11.80 -35.20 11.03
N GLU A 186 10.61 -35.16 11.61
CA GLU A 186 9.47 -34.39 11.12
C GLU A 186 8.85 -33.58 12.27
N LYS A 187 8.78 -32.26 12.06
CA LYS A 187 8.22 -31.32 13.04
C LYS A 187 6.75 -31.09 12.75
N GLU A 188 5.98 -30.81 13.80
CA GLU A 188 4.62 -30.32 13.65
C GLU A 188 4.62 -28.87 13.14
N VAL A 189 3.68 -28.58 12.27
CA VAL A 189 3.41 -27.24 11.73
C VAL A 189 2.00 -26.80 12.09
N LEU A 190 1.79 -25.51 12.20
CA LEU A 190 0.49 -24.92 12.46
C LEU A 190 -0.29 -24.78 11.15
N LEU A 191 -1.50 -25.34 11.12
CA LEU A 191 -2.51 -25.06 10.11
C LEU A 191 -3.71 -24.35 10.74
N VAL A 192 -4.33 -23.46 10.01
CA VAL A 192 -5.54 -22.74 10.43
C VAL A 192 -6.70 -23.08 9.50
N LYS A 193 -7.90 -23.25 10.07
CA LYS A 193 -9.13 -23.50 9.31
C LYS A 193 -9.90 -22.19 9.18
N THR A 194 -10.23 -21.80 7.95
CA THR A 194 -10.86 -20.49 7.72
C THR A 194 -12.10 -20.58 6.86
N HIS A 195 -13.08 -19.70 7.08
CA HIS A 195 -14.25 -19.54 6.21
C HIS A 195 -13.86 -19.17 4.78
N LYS A 196 -12.80 -18.40 4.63
CA LYS A 196 -12.26 -17.87 3.39
C LYS A 196 -11.96 -18.97 2.36
N TRP A 197 -11.55 -20.14 2.82
CA TRP A 197 -11.18 -21.28 2.00
C TRP A 197 -12.23 -22.38 1.99
N GLY A 198 -13.50 -22.07 2.27
CA GLY A 198 -14.57 -23.06 2.29
C GLY A 198 -14.41 -24.08 3.41
N HIS A 199 -13.98 -23.64 4.58
CA HIS A 199 -13.71 -24.46 5.76
C HIS A 199 -12.55 -25.44 5.60
N ARG A 200 -11.61 -25.17 4.68
CA ARG A 200 -10.36 -25.92 4.52
C ARG A 200 -9.29 -25.43 5.46
N TYR A 201 -8.35 -26.31 5.76
CA TYR A 201 -7.12 -25.94 6.42
C TYR A 201 -6.16 -25.23 5.43
N SER A 202 -5.44 -24.26 5.93
CA SER A 202 -4.47 -23.50 5.16
C SER A 202 -3.29 -23.11 6.04
N ILE A 203 -2.23 -22.63 5.41
CA ILE A 203 -1.14 -21.94 6.11
C ILE A 203 -1.56 -20.50 6.43
N VAL A 204 -0.95 -19.92 7.44
CA VAL A 204 -1.12 -18.51 7.81
C VAL A 204 -0.45 -17.62 6.77
N GLY A 205 -1.09 -16.53 6.37
CA GLY A 205 -0.50 -15.63 5.39
C GLY A 205 -1.46 -14.65 4.77
N GLY A 206 -0.90 -13.71 4.02
CA GLY A 206 -1.70 -12.69 3.40
C GLY A 206 -0.94 -11.83 2.40
N LYS A 207 -1.59 -10.74 1.97
CA LYS A 207 -1.04 -9.83 0.96
C LYS A 207 0.06 -8.96 1.56
N VAL A 208 1.15 -8.81 0.82
CA VAL A 208 2.18 -7.80 1.12
C VAL A 208 1.61 -6.42 0.80
N ARG A 209 1.64 -5.52 1.78
CA ARG A 209 1.14 -4.15 1.64
C ARG A 209 2.13 -3.32 0.81
N ARG A 210 1.64 -2.27 0.21
CA ARG A 210 2.50 -1.34 -0.52
C ARG A 210 3.58 -0.76 0.39
N ASN A 211 4.85 -0.77 -0.08
CA ASN A 211 6.02 -0.35 0.69
C ASN A 211 6.32 -1.18 1.95
N GLU A 212 5.75 -2.36 2.08
CA GLU A 212 6.04 -3.33 3.13
C GLU A 212 7.10 -4.33 2.66
N ARG A 213 8.04 -4.70 3.53
CA ARG A 213 8.99 -5.78 3.26
C ARG A 213 8.30 -7.13 3.42
N LEU A 214 8.71 -8.12 2.62
CA LEU A 214 8.18 -9.50 2.70
C LEU A 214 8.24 -10.08 4.11
N ASP A 215 9.39 -9.99 4.76
CA ASP A 215 9.56 -10.50 6.13
C ASP A 215 8.63 -9.83 7.13
N SER A 216 8.46 -8.51 6.97
CA SER A 216 7.56 -7.72 7.83
C SER A 216 6.09 -8.09 7.61
N ALA A 217 5.69 -8.30 6.35
CA ALA A 217 4.35 -8.75 5.99
C ALA A 217 4.06 -10.12 6.59
N LEU A 218 4.98 -11.07 6.43
CA LEU A 218 4.85 -12.42 6.95
C LEU A 218 4.66 -12.44 8.47
N LEU A 219 5.54 -11.76 9.20
CA LEU A 219 5.46 -11.70 10.66
C LEU A 219 4.22 -10.93 11.16
N ARG A 220 3.77 -9.92 10.41
CA ARG A 220 2.52 -9.21 10.70
C ARG A 220 1.32 -10.14 10.55
N GLU A 221 1.20 -10.90 9.45
CA GLU A 221 0.10 -11.86 9.24
C GLU A 221 0.11 -12.94 10.33
N VAL A 222 1.27 -13.52 10.65
CA VAL A 222 1.39 -14.49 11.74
C VAL A 222 0.90 -13.90 13.07
N MET A 223 1.31 -12.66 13.39
CA MET A 223 0.87 -11.97 14.61
C MET A 223 -0.63 -11.62 14.58
N GLU A 224 -1.14 -11.15 13.43
CA GLU A 224 -2.55 -10.75 13.29
C GLU A 224 -3.49 -11.96 13.42
N GLU A 225 -3.14 -13.11 12.81
CA GLU A 225 -4.00 -14.29 12.77
C GLU A 225 -3.85 -15.23 13.97
N THR A 226 -2.67 -15.29 14.61
CA THR A 226 -2.37 -16.32 15.64
C THR A 226 -1.86 -15.79 16.96
N LYS A 227 -1.50 -14.50 17.06
CA LYS A 227 -0.81 -13.86 18.17
C LYS A 227 0.58 -14.46 18.49
N LEU A 228 1.08 -15.34 17.65
CA LEU A 228 2.41 -15.90 17.82
C LEU A 228 3.49 -14.90 17.41
N LYS A 229 4.56 -14.84 18.20
CA LYS A 229 5.79 -14.12 17.85
C LYS A 229 6.78 -15.12 17.26
N GLY A 230 7.33 -14.81 16.10
CA GLY A 230 8.27 -15.70 15.42
C GLY A 230 9.41 -14.97 14.74
N ALA A 231 10.31 -15.74 14.19
CA ALA A 231 11.41 -15.29 13.35
C ALA A 231 11.30 -15.94 11.97
N VAL A 232 11.54 -15.16 10.90
CA VAL A 232 11.54 -15.68 9.53
C VAL A 232 12.71 -16.63 9.36
N GLY A 233 12.42 -17.83 8.93
CA GLY A 233 13.38 -18.88 8.66
C GLY A 233 13.68 -19.02 7.16
N ARG A 234 13.90 -20.25 6.71
CA ARG A 234 14.27 -20.52 5.31
C ARG A 234 13.09 -20.27 4.34
N HIS A 235 13.42 -19.87 3.14
CA HIS A 235 12.50 -19.84 2.02
C HIS A 235 12.09 -21.28 1.62
N ILE A 236 10.83 -21.49 1.32
CA ILE A 236 10.28 -22.77 0.88
C ILE A 236 10.11 -22.75 -0.64
N CYS A 237 9.26 -21.84 -1.13
CA CYS A 237 8.95 -21.75 -2.55
C CYS A 237 8.49 -20.34 -2.94
N THR A 238 8.58 -20.09 -4.23
CA THR A 238 7.89 -18.98 -4.90
C THR A 238 7.18 -19.56 -6.11
N PHE A 239 5.88 -19.31 -6.22
CA PHE A 239 5.07 -19.71 -7.37
C PHE A 239 4.04 -18.65 -7.67
N ASP A 240 3.43 -18.72 -8.85
CA ASP A 240 2.38 -17.80 -9.23
C ASP A 240 1.11 -18.51 -9.68
N GLN A 241 0.02 -17.77 -9.64
CA GLN A 241 -1.30 -18.23 -10.09
C GLN A 241 -2.02 -17.08 -10.80
N ILE A 242 -2.49 -17.35 -12.02
CA ILE A 242 -3.24 -16.38 -12.83
C ILE A 242 -4.73 -16.72 -12.82
N LYS A 243 -5.09 -17.99 -12.76
CA LYS A 243 -6.50 -18.44 -12.73
C LYS A 243 -7.04 -18.29 -11.31
N GLY A 244 -8.08 -17.48 -11.15
CA GLY A 244 -8.78 -17.40 -9.88
C GLY A 244 -9.40 -18.76 -9.48
N SER A 245 -9.14 -19.21 -8.27
CA SER A 245 -9.91 -20.27 -7.61
C SER A 245 -10.76 -19.60 -6.54
N GLY A 246 -12.08 -19.65 -6.68
CA GLY A 246 -13.05 -19.18 -5.69
C GLY A 246 -12.80 -17.83 -5.03
N TYR A 247 -11.78 -17.74 -4.20
CA TYR A 247 -11.41 -16.55 -3.46
C TYR A 247 -10.47 -15.58 -4.22
N TYR A 248 -9.62 -16.12 -5.10
CA TYR A 248 -8.69 -15.28 -5.83
C TYR A 248 -9.37 -14.59 -7.01
N ARG A 249 -9.10 -13.30 -7.18
CA ARG A 249 -9.63 -12.51 -8.28
C ARG A 249 -9.10 -13.04 -9.60
N GLY A 250 -9.98 -13.49 -10.48
CA GLY A 250 -9.62 -13.94 -11.83
C GLY A 250 -8.99 -12.82 -12.66
N GLY A 251 -8.02 -13.16 -13.50
CA GLY A 251 -7.31 -12.22 -14.37
C GLY A 251 -6.24 -11.39 -13.68
N VAL A 252 -5.97 -11.61 -12.39
CA VAL A 252 -4.88 -10.99 -11.64
C VAL A 252 -3.86 -12.05 -11.27
N GLN A 253 -2.59 -11.80 -11.59
CA GLN A 253 -1.49 -12.67 -11.18
C GLN A 253 -1.28 -12.54 -9.67
N HIS A 254 -1.30 -13.67 -8.96
CA HIS A 254 -0.89 -13.76 -7.57
C HIS A 254 0.49 -14.42 -7.50
N ILE A 255 1.42 -13.80 -6.84
CA ILE A 255 2.77 -14.34 -6.59
C ILE A 255 2.84 -14.70 -5.11
N PHE A 256 3.05 -15.97 -4.81
CA PHE A 256 3.19 -16.49 -3.44
C PHE A 256 4.66 -16.66 -3.13
N VAL A 257 5.09 -16.17 -1.96
CA VAL A 257 6.47 -16.29 -1.48
C VAL A 257 6.41 -16.82 -0.05
N ASP A 258 6.66 -18.13 0.10
CA ASP A 258 6.42 -18.83 1.34
C ASP A 258 7.71 -19.18 2.06
N HIS A 259 7.68 -19.01 3.38
CA HIS A 259 8.82 -19.22 4.26
C HIS A 259 8.43 -20.05 5.47
N VAL A 260 9.42 -20.65 6.10
CA VAL A 260 9.30 -21.16 7.45
C VAL A 260 9.29 -19.98 8.42
N VAL A 261 8.43 -20.04 9.44
CA VAL A 261 8.46 -19.12 10.58
C VAL A 261 8.66 -19.95 11.85
N LEU A 262 9.69 -19.62 12.61
CA LEU A 262 10.05 -20.30 13.84
C LEU A 262 9.42 -19.59 15.04
N VAL A 263 8.65 -20.32 15.85
CA VAL A 263 7.99 -19.78 17.06
C VAL A 263 8.43 -20.54 18.31
N GLU A 264 8.44 -19.84 19.45
CA GLU A 264 8.81 -20.41 20.75
C GLU A 264 7.61 -20.95 21.55
N SER A 265 6.38 -20.61 21.13
CA SER A 265 5.14 -20.98 21.81
C SER A 265 4.17 -21.65 20.83
N LYS A 266 3.41 -22.62 21.34
CA LYS A 266 2.25 -23.21 20.65
C LYS A 266 0.91 -22.61 21.07
N ALA A 267 0.91 -21.62 21.97
CA ALA A 267 -0.31 -20.98 22.44
C ALA A 267 -0.85 -20.02 21.38
N VAL A 268 -1.79 -20.52 20.58
CA VAL A 268 -2.44 -19.78 19.48
C VAL A 268 -3.69 -19.09 20.01
N GLU A 269 -3.82 -17.82 19.67
CA GLU A 269 -5.04 -17.04 19.84
C GLU A 269 -5.51 -16.57 18.45
N LEU A 270 -6.57 -17.19 17.95
CA LEU A 270 -7.09 -16.92 16.61
C LEU A 270 -7.81 -15.58 16.55
N ASN A 271 -7.69 -14.90 15.43
CA ASN A 271 -8.54 -13.76 15.10
C ASN A 271 -9.92 -14.22 14.57
N HIS A 272 -10.76 -13.27 14.18
CA HIS A 272 -12.10 -13.53 13.67
C HIS A 272 -12.15 -14.19 12.27
N GLU A 273 -11.04 -14.28 11.55
CA GLU A 273 -10.95 -14.88 10.21
C GLU A 273 -10.81 -16.40 10.28
N ALA A 274 -10.23 -16.91 11.35
CA ALA A 274 -9.99 -18.32 11.56
C ALA A 274 -11.02 -18.95 12.51
N GLN A 275 -11.42 -20.20 12.22
CA GLN A 275 -12.42 -20.97 12.97
C GLN A 275 -11.76 -21.93 13.96
N ASP A 276 -10.63 -22.50 13.56
CA ASP A 276 -9.94 -23.57 14.28
C ASP A 276 -8.47 -23.61 13.87
N TYR A 277 -7.65 -24.29 14.65
CA TYR A 277 -6.25 -24.54 14.32
C TYR A 277 -5.79 -25.90 14.74
N LEU A 278 -4.74 -26.40 14.11
CA LEU A 278 -4.15 -27.69 14.43
C LEU A 278 -2.63 -27.64 14.30
N TRP A 279 -1.93 -28.16 15.31
CA TRP A 279 -0.52 -28.51 15.19
C TRP A 279 -0.43 -29.95 14.74
N VAL A 280 0.12 -30.20 13.56
CA VAL A 280 0.09 -31.49 12.87
C VAL A 280 1.38 -31.73 12.09
N ARG A 281 1.79 -32.97 11.95
CA ARG A 281 2.89 -33.32 11.05
C ARG A 281 2.44 -33.09 9.60
N PRO A 282 3.27 -32.46 8.75
CA PRO A 282 2.92 -32.23 7.36
C PRO A 282 2.50 -33.45 6.57
N SER A 283 3.13 -34.60 6.81
CA SER A 283 2.75 -35.89 6.20
C SER A 283 1.32 -36.29 6.55
N ASP A 284 0.95 -36.19 7.84
CA ASP A 284 -0.38 -36.55 8.32
C ASP A 284 -1.42 -35.57 7.78
N ALA A 285 -1.09 -34.28 7.78
CA ALA A 285 -1.96 -33.25 7.23
C ALA A 285 -2.29 -33.49 5.76
N LEU A 286 -1.30 -33.82 4.94
CA LEU A 286 -1.48 -34.09 3.51
C LEU A 286 -2.31 -35.36 3.24
N ALA A 287 -2.24 -36.35 4.14
CA ALA A 287 -2.99 -37.61 4.02
C ALA A 287 -4.44 -37.48 4.50
N GLU A 288 -4.71 -36.70 5.55
CA GLU A 288 -5.98 -36.79 6.29
C GLU A 288 -6.84 -35.52 6.22
N LEU A 289 -6.25 -34.35 5.89
CA LEU A 289 -6.97 -33.08 5.94
C LEU A 289 -7.38 -32.55 4.56
N ASP A 290 -8.52 -31.89 4.52
CA ASP A 290 -8.91 -31.07 3.37
C ASP A 290 -8.16 -29.74 3.44
N ILE A 291 -7.10 -29.61 2.65
CA ILE A 291 -6.18 -28.48 2.63
C ILE A 291 -6.43 -27.64 1.38
N GLU A 292 -6.36 -26.33 1.54
CA GLU A 292 -6.40 -25.35 0.43
C GLU A 292 -5.28 -25.67 -0.58
N PRO A 293 -5.56 -25.66 -1.90
CA PRO A 293 -4.62 -26.15 -2.91
C PRO A 293 -3.23 -25.52 -2.90
N ASN A 294 -3.12 -24.20 -2.66
CA ASN A 294 -1.82 -23.52 -2.60
C ASN A 294 -1.05 -23.91 -1.33
N ALA A 295 -1.75 -23.98 -0.19
CA ALA A 295 -1.16 -24.43 1.06
C ALA A 295 -0.69 -25.89 0.96
N ARG A 296 -1.44 -26.75 0.23
CA ARG A 296 -1.02 -28.13 -0.07
C ARG A 296 0.29 -28.16 -0.85
N THR A 297 0.39 -27.36 -1.92
CA THR A 297 1.62 -27.25 -2.72
C THR A 297 2.81 -26.83 -1.84
N THR A 298 2.62 -25.84 -0.97
CA THR A 298 3.70 -25.36 -0.08
C THR A 298 4.12 -26.45 0.92
N LEU A 299 3.17 -27.22 1.49
CA LEU A 299 3.46 -28.33 2.39
C LEU A 299 4.22 -29.46 1.70
N GLU A 300 3.85 -29.82 0.47
CA GLU A 300 4.54 -30.83 -0.33
C GLU A 300 5.99 -30.44 -0.62
N LEU A 301 6.21 -29.18 -1.02
CA LEU A 301 7.56 -28.64 -1.26
C LEU A 301 8.38 -28.54 0.03
N TYR A 302 7.75 -28.17 1.14
CA TYR A 302 8.40 -28.17 2.45
C TYR A 302 8.91 -29.55 2.84
N LEU A 303 8.08 -30.60 2.70
CA LEU A 303 8.48 -32.00 2.97
C LEU A 303 9.60 -32.45 2.04
N GLY A 304 9.50 -32.16 0.74
CA GLY A 304 10.54 -32.50 -0.23
C GLY A 304 11.91 -31.93 0.16
N GLN A 305 11.96 -30.68 0.67
CA GLN A 305 13.19 -30.08 1.15
C GLN A 305 13.74 -30.72 2.45
N LEU A 306 12.91 -31.28 3.31
CA LEU A 306 13.34 -32.00 4.49
C LEU A 306 13.99 -33.32 4.11
N LEU A 307 13.43 -34.06 3.14
CA LEU A 307 13.96 -35.35 2.66
C LEU A 307 15.34 -35.22 2.00
N VAL A 308 15.58 -34.11 1.27
CA VAL A 308 16.87 -33.83 0.62
C VAL A 308 17.97 -33.46 1.64
N ARG A 309 17.60 -32.99 2.84
CA ARG A 309 18.53 -32.56 3.89
C ARG A 309 18.84 -33.62 4.95
N SER A 310 18.13 -34.75 4.93
CA SER A 310 18.46 -35.89 5.79
C SER A 310 19.67 -36.61 5.18
N PRO A 311 20.82 -36.74 5.91
CA PRO A 311 22.03 -37.35 5.41
C PRO A 311 21.86 -38.85 5.15
#